data_6de69a15b0394c94bfbd507950804045
#
_entry.id   6de69a15b0394c94bfbd507950804045
#
_cell.length_a   1.000
_cell.length_b   1.000
_cell.length_c   1.000
_cell.angle_alpha   90.00
_cell.angle_beta   90.00
_cell.angle_gamma   90.00
#
_symmetry.space_group_name_H-M   'P 1'
#
loop_
_entity.id
_entity.type
_entity.pdbx_description
1 polymer ?
#
loop_
_entity_poly.entity_id
_entity_poly.type
_entity_poly.pdbx_seq_one_letter_code
_entity_poly.pdbx_strand_id
1 'polypeptide(L)'
;MIKNAIAYVTRKRNRTLIVFVILALVLSCLYSCLSVMKSSDRLEESLYRSSNSSLSISKKGDGYFDLDQFKSIKSIGEIKDIVPIYEGLASPVNIRVVEGKQQVERSDLPDEFKNLLALEATSDTSRNTLFTSGVFSLRKGKHIGKSDRNKILVHEDFAKRNSLKLNDVIGLDLIETDKGTSDIKHNFRVAGIFSGKKQEKYTGLSSDFSENMVFVDYESSQRALNRDPSKGLVNKLGLFPDGPQSTDLALKKVKKLGVDWSKYSLEKDTNAFEESLESLSGIKQIIRIMTYSIMLGGIVVLSLILILWMRERVYEIGILLSIGMTKARIVGQFILELLLISIPAMLYLSYLEISW
;
A
#
# COMPACT_ATOMS: atom_id res chain seq x y z
N MET A 1 -28.42 -24.91 -41.85
CA MET A 1 -27.26 -25.10 -40.96
C MET A 1 -27.70 -25.16 -39.48
N ILE A 2 -28.30 -24.11 -38.92
CA ILE A 2 -28.68 -24.06 -37.49
C ILE A 2 -29.61 -25.21 -37.08
N LYS A 3 -30.68 -25.48 -37.84
CA LYS A 3 -31.59 -26.61 -37.57
C LYS A 3 -30.89 -27.99 -37.52
N ASN A 4 -29.91 -28.21 -38.41
CA ASN A 4 -29.14 -29.46 -38.47
C ASN A 4 -28.18 -29.56 -37.26
N ALA A 5 -27.54 -28.45 -36.85
CA ALA A 5 -26.68 -28.41 -35.66
C ALA A 5 -27.48 -28.69 -34.37
N ILE A 6 -28.65 -28.08 -34.22
CA ILE A 6 -29.56 -28.35 -33.06
C ILE A 6 -30.01 -29.80 -33.06
N ALA A 7 -30.47 -30.32 -34.22
CA ALA A 7 -30.92 -31.71 -34.34
C ALA A 7 -29.79 -32.70 -33.98
N TYR A 8 -28.55 -32.39 -34.33
CA TYR A 8 -27.41 -33.23 -34.01
C TYR A 8 -27.08 -33.20 -32.50
N VAL A 9 -26.98 -32.03 -31.90
CA VAL A 9 -26.72 -31.85 -30.48
C VAL A 9 -27.76 -32.59 -29.63
N THR A 10 -29.03 -32.53 -30.02
CA THR A 10 -30.13 -33.20 -29.31
C THR A 10 -30.18 -34.72 -29.53
N ARG A 11 -29.75 -35.20 -30.68
CA ARG A 11 -29.82 -36.65 -31.05
C ARG A 11 -28.66 -37.46 -30.48
N LYS A 12 -27.47 -36.85 -30.30
CA LYS A 12 -26.24 -37.50 -29.77
C LYS A 12 -25.93 -37.07 -28.35
N ARG A 13 -26.93 -37.17 -27.45
CA ARG A 13 -26.88 -36.64 -26.08
C ARG A 13 -25.63 -36.98 -25.27
N ASN A 14 -25.21 -38.25 -25.27
CA ASN A 14 -24.06 -38.69 -24.46
C ASN A 14 -22.75 -38.01 -24.91
N ARG A 15 -22.55 -37.81 -26.20
CA ARG A 15 -21.35 -37.15 -26.75
C ARG A 15 -21.37 -35.65 -26.46
N THR A 16 -22.50 -35.02 -26.70
CA THR A 16 -22.71 -33.61 -26.37
C THR A 16 -22.46 -33.33 -24.91
N LEU A 17 -22.91 -34.25 -24.02
CA LEU A 17 -22.68 -34.16 -22.60
C LEU A 17 -21.20 -34.28 -22.24
N ILE A 18 -20.45 -35.20 -22.83
CA ILE A 18 -19.00 -35.33 -22.60
C ILE A 18 -18.29 -34.04 -22.98
N VAL A 19 -18.55 -33.49 -24.17
CA VAL A 19 -17.92 -32.23 -24.60
C VAL A 19 -18.32 -31.07 -23.71
N PHE A 20 -19.60 -30.99 -23.35
CA PHE A 20 -20.10 -29.99 -22.41
C PHE A 20 -19.34 -30.03 -21.06
N VAL A 21 -19.20 -31.22 -20.47
CA VAL A 21 -18.49 -31.38 -19.18
C VAL A 21 -17.01 -30.97 -19.29
N ILE A 22 -16.33 -31.40 -20.37
CA ILE A 22 -14.92 -31.05 -20.58
C ILE A 22 -14.77 -29.53 -20.77
N LEU A 23 -15.64 -28.94 -21.58
CA LEU A 23 -15.63 -27.50 -21.84
C LEU A 23 -15.96 -26.70 -20.57
N ALA A 24 -16.95 -27.15 -19.80
CA ALA A 24 -17.29 -26.55 -18.52
C ALA A 24 -16.14 -26.65 -17.54
N LEU A 25 -15.42 -27.76 -17.43
CA LEU A 25 -14.24 -27.93 -16.60
C LEU A 25 -13.12 -26.97 -16.99
N VAL A 26 -12.76 -26.92 -18.29
CA VAL A 26 -11.70 -26.03 -18.77
C VAL A 26 -12.05 -24.57 -18.49
N LEU A 27 -13.27 -24.15 -18.82
CA LEU A 27 -13.74 -22.78 -18.57
C LEU A 27 -13.80 -22.46 -17.08
N SER A 28 -14.26 -23.39 -16.23
CA SER A 28 -14.29 -23.23 -14.77
C SER A 28 -12.88 -23.03 -14.20
N CYS A 29 -11.90 -23.82 -14.64
CA CYS A 29 -10.51 -23.65 -14.21
C CYS A 29 -9.93 -22.29 -14.64
N LEU A 30 -10.18 -21.87 -15.89
CA LEU A 30 -9.73 -20.57 -16.39
C LEU A 30 -10.38 -19.43 -15.59
N TYR A 31 -11.68 -19.53 -15.37
CA TYR A 31 -12.42 -18.54 -14.57
C TYR A 31 -11.89 -18.45 -13.14
N SER A 32 -11.66 -19.59 -12.48
CA SER A 32 -11.08 -19.62 -11.13
C SER A 32 -9.72 -18.94 -11.08
N CYS A 33 -8.84 -19.19 -12.05
CA CYS A 33 -7.54 -18.52 -12.14
C CYS A 33 -7.70 -17.00 -12.30
N LEU A 34 -8.61 -16.53 -13.15
CA LEU A 34 -8.86 -15.10 -13.34
C LEU A 34 -9.47 -14.46 -12.12
N SER A 35 -10.37 -15.13 -11.41
CA SER A 35 -10.99 -14.67 -10.18
C SER A 35 -9.96 -14.50 -9.06
N VAL A 36 -9.07 -15.48 -8.87
CA VAL A 36 -7.97 -15.39 -7.87
C VAL A 36 -7.01 -14.27 -8.23
N MET A 37 -6.69 -14.09 -9.52
CA MET A 37 -5.83 -12.99 -9.97
C MET A 37 -6.45 -11.62 -9.63
N LYS A 38 -7.75 -11.44 -9.92
CA LYS A 38 -8.49 -10.21 -9.58
C LYS A 38 -8.58 -9.97 -8.08
N SER A 39 -8.77 -11.04 -7.29
CA SER A 39 -8.78 -10.95 -5.82
C SER A 39 -7.41 -10.60 -5.27
N SER A 40 -6.32 -11.13 -5.85
CA SER A 40 -4.94 -10.75 -5.50
C SER A 40 -4.64 -9.28 -5.82
N ASP A 41 -5.17 -8.75 -6.95
CA ASP A 41 -5.03 -7.32 -7.28
C ASP A 41 -5.75 -6.43 -6.27
N ARG A 42 -6.96 -6.80 -5.85
CA ARG A 42 -7.73 -6.08 -4.83
C ARG A 42 -7.03 -6.13 -3.46
N LEU A 43 -6.47 -7.30 -3.12
CA LEU A 43 -5.74 -7.46 -1.85
C LEU A 43 -4.47 -6.59 -1.85
N GLU A 44 -3.71 -6.58 -2.95
CA GLU A 44 -2.55 -5.70 -3.11
C GLU A 44 -2.95 -4.22 -2.97
N GLU A 45 -4.01 -3.78 -3.64
CA GLU A 45 -4.52 -2.40 -3.52
C GLU A 45 -4.96 -2.08 -2.08
N SER A 46 -5.63 -3.01 -1.41
CA SER A 46 -6.02 -2.87 -0.01
C SER A 46 -4.81 -2.78 0.93
N LEU A 47 -3.79 -3.61 0.72
CA LEU A 47 -2.54 -3.55 1.46
C LEU A 47 -1.82 -2.21 1.24
N TYR A 48 -1.74 -1.73 0.01
CA TYR A 48 -1.14 -0.41 -0.28
C TYR A 48 -1.90 0.72 0.40
N ARG A 49 -3.23 0.67 0.42
CA ARG A 49 -4.05 1.68 1.11
C ARG A 49 -3.90 1.61 2.63
N SER A 50 -3.90 0.40 3.19
CA SER A 50 -3.76 0.18 4.64
C SER A 50 -2.33 0.35 5.14
N SER A 51 -1.35 0.03 4.31
CA SER A 51 0.07 0.12 4.65
C SER A 51 0.61 1.53 4.66
N ASN A 52 -0.20 2.53 4.25
CA ASN A 52 0.26 3.91 4.16
C ASN A 52 1.53 4.05 3.29
N SER A 53 1.63 3.21 2.23
CA SER A 53 2.80 3.20 1.36
C SER A 53 3.04 4.59 0.78
N SER A 54 4.26 5.05 0.88
CA SER A 54 4.64 6.38 0.46
C SER A 54 5.97 6.36 -0.28
N LEU A 55 6.25 7.45 -0.96
CA LEU A 55 7.61 7.79 -1.35
C LEU A 55 8.17 8.72 -0.29
N SER A 56 9.41 8.54 0.10
CA SER A 56 10.07 9.43 1.02
C SER A 56 11.26 10.11 0.34
N ILE A 57 11.38 11.41 0.58
CA ILE A 57 12.56 12.18 0.22
C ILE A 57 13.28 12.54 1.51
N SER A 58 14.56 12.20 1.59
CA SER A 58 15.45 12.55 2.69
C SER A 58 16.77 13.07 2.15
N LYS A 59 17.52 13.82 2.96
CA LYS A 59 18.87 14.26 2.61
C LYS A 59 19.85 13.12 2.85
N LYS A 60 20.78 12.89 1.92
CA LYS A 60 21.85 11.92 2.10
C LYS A 60 22.80 12.40 3.21
N GLY A 61 23.14 11.51 4.14
CA GLY A 61 24.03 11.82 5.26
C GLY A 61 23.34 12.51 6.43
N ASP A 62 22.08 12.22 6.64
CA ASP A 62 21.23 12.72 7.74
C ASP A 62 21.33 14.22 7.97
N GLY A 63 20.28 14.95 7.70
CA GLY A 63 20.28 16.39 7.87
C GLY A 63 18.95 17.02 7.44
N TYR A 64 18.88 18.32 7.66
CA TYR A 64 17.72 19.11 7.32
C TYR A 64 17.81 19.67 5.91
N PHE A 65 16.65 19.93 5.32
CA PHE A 65 16.51 20.68 4.07
C PHE A 65 15.23 21.53 4.10
N ASP A 66 15.21 22.57 3.27
CA ASP A 66 14.08 23.48 3.20
C ASP A 66 12.97 22.89 2.34
N LEU A 67 11.74 22.88 2.85
CA LEU A 67 10.54 22.41 2.15
C LEU A 67 10.32 23.13 0.80
N ASP A 68 10.79 24.37 0.71
CA ASP A 68 10.67 25.23 -0.47
C ASP A 68 11.28 24.64 -1.75
N GLN A 69 12.35 23.86 -1.60
CA GLN A 69 13.05 23.20 -2.72
C GLN A 69 12.18 22.18 -3.46
N PHE A 70 11.14 21.69 -2.81
CA PHE A 70 10.24 20.66 -3.32
C PHE A 70 8.82 21.14 -3.63
N LYS A 71 8.60 22.45 -3.76
CA LYS A 71 7.27 23.04 -4.08
C LYS A 71 6.66 22.50 -5.36
N SER A 72 7.48 22.17 -6.35
CA SER A 72 7.04 21.61 -7.63
C SER A 72 6.38 20.23 -7.52
N ILE A 73 6.59 19.51 -6.41
CA ILE A 73 5.91 18.22 -6.17
C ILE A 73 4.39 18.38 -6.11
N LYS A 74 3.89 19.53 -5.64
CA LYS A 74 2.45 19.83 -5.57
C LYS A 74 1.75 19.79 -6.93
N SER A 75 2.48 19.93 -8.02
CA SER A 75 1.93 19.86 -9.39
C SER A 75 1.81 18.43 -9.93
N ILE A 76 2.30 17.43 -9.21
CA ILE A 76 2.23 16.02 -9.62
C ILE A 76 0.89 15.44 -9.19
N GLY A 77 -0.04 15.26 -10.13
CA GLY A 77 -1.41 14.83 -9.86
C GLY A 77 -1.57 13.45 -9.23
N GLU A 78 -0.55 12.58 -9.37
CA GLU A 78 -0.53 11.25 -8.76
C GLU A 78 -0.28 11.29 -7.25
N ILE A 79 0.22 12.41 -6.71
CA ILE A 79 0.49 12.59 -5.28
C ILE A 79 -0.70 13.31 -4.65
N LYS A 80 -1.45 12.60 -3.82
CA LYS A 80 -2.61 13.17 -3.12
C LYS A 80 -2.22 13.96 -1.89
N ASP A 81 -1.21 13.48 -1.18
CA ASP A 81 -0.79 14.06 0.08
C ASP A 81 0.72 14.22 0.17
N ILE A 82 1.13 15.33 0.75
CA ILE A 82 2.51 15.66 1.06
C ILE A 82 2.59 15.92 2.56
N VAL A 83 3.38 15.13 3.26
CA VAL A 83 3.53 15.18 4.72
C VAL A 83 4.97 15.54 5.05
N PRO A 84 5.22 16.79 5.46
CA PRO A 84 6.53 17.20 5.95
C PRO A 84 6.77 16.58 7.34
N ILE A 85 7.97 16.12 7.57
CA ILE A 85 8.43 15.56 8.85
C ILE A 85 9.69 16.28 9.26
N TYR A 86 9.66 16.81 10.48
CA TYR A 86 10.80 17.41 11.16
C TYR A 86 11.06 16.63 12.45
N GLU A 87 12.25 16.10 12.57
CA GLU A 87 12.72 15.40 13.77
C GLU A 87 13.72 16.30 14.51
N GLY A 88 13.54 16.47 15.80
CA GLY A 88 14.38 17.32 16.61
C GLY A 88 14.29 16.93 18.08
N LEU A 89 14.84 17.79 18.90
CA LEU A 89 14.80 17.68 20.36
C LEU A 89 14.02 18.86 20.94
N ALA A 90 13.38 18.62 22.08
CA ALA A 90 12.71 19.68 22.83
C ALA A 90 12.97 19.53 24.34
N SER A 91 13.14 20.65 25.03
CA SER A 91 13.17 20.69 26.48
C SER A 91 11.77 21.02 27.02
N PRO A 92 11.18 20.15 27.86
CA PRO A 92 9.88 20.46 28.47
C PRO A 92 10.01 21.51 29.59
N VAL A 93 9.08 22.47 29.60
CA VAL A 93 9.07 23.55 30.59
C VAL A 93 8.22 23.17 31.79
N ASN A 94 8.81 23.20 32.98
CA ASN A 94 8.16 22.88 34.27
C ASN A 94 7.60 21.46 34.41
N ILE A 95 8.00 20.54 33.56
CA ILE A 95 7.64 19.12 33.62
C ILE A 95 8.88 18.26 33.40
N ARG A 96 8.83 17.01 33.83
CA ARG A 96 9.99 16.11 33.80
C ARG A 96 9.80 14.96 32.85
N VAL A 97 10.87 14.59 32.17
CA VAL A 97 10.93 13.38 31.35
C VAL A 97 10.82 12.12 32.22
N VAL A 98 10.44 11.02 31.60
CA VAL A 98 10.47 9.72 32.25
C VAL A 98 11.91 9.25 32.34
N GLU A 99 12.35 8.91 33.53
CA GLU A 99 13.69 8.34 33.75
C GLU A 99 13.69 6.90 33.28
N GLY A 100 14.55 6.59 32.33
CA GLY A 100 14.73 5.22 31.87
C GLY A 100 15.47 4.37 32.91
N LYS A 101 15.26 3.05 32.86
CA LYS A 101 16.09 2.08 33.61
C LYS A 101 17.44 1.94 32.92
N GLN A 102 18.19 3.02 32.77
CA GLN A 102 19.50 3.00 32.15
C GLN A 102 20.57 2.55 33.14
N GLN A 103 21.46 1.66 32.72
CA GLN A 103 22.64 1.27 33.46
C GLN A 103 23.85 2.20 33.20
N VAL A 104 23.75 3.08 32.21
CA VAL A 104 24.82 4.01 31.83
C VAL A 104 24.39 5.44 32.10
N GLU A 105 24.95 6.04 33.14
CA GLU A 105 24.84 7.48 33.39
C GLU A 105 26.01 8.20 32.70
N ARG A 106 25.70 9.16 31.86
CA ARG A 106 26.69 10.07 31.28
C ARG A 106 26.88 11.28 32.20
N SER A 107 27.96 11.22 32.99
CA SER A 107 28.35 12.34 33.87
C SER A 107 28.97 13.54 33.13
N ASP A 108 29.30 13.33 31.83
CA ASP A 108 29.88 14.35 30.95
C ASP A 108 28.84 15.24 30.25
N LEU A 109 27.53 14.92 30.37
CA LEU A 109 26.46 15.72 29.77
C LEU A 109 26.06 16.85 30.68
N PRO A 110 25.96 18.10 30.15
CA PRO A 110 25.31 19.20 30.86
C PRO A 110 23.89 18.83 31.30
N ASP A 111 23.44 19.36 32.43
CA ASP A 111 22.10 19.05 32.97
C ASP A 111 20.96 19.39 32.02
N GLU A 112 21.17 20.34 31.12
CA GLU A 112 20.23 20.72 30.05
C GLU A 112 19.89 19.56 29.11
N PHE A 113 20.83 18.63 28.87
CA PHE A 113 20.64 17.46 28.01
C PHE A 113 20.07 16.24 28.74
N LYS A 114 19.89 16.31 30.05
CA LYS A 114 19.28 15.22 30.84
C LYS A 114 17.74 15.23 30.80
N ASN A 115 17.12 16.36 30.43
CA ASN A 115 15.66 16.53 30.41
C ASN A 115 15.14 16.82 28.97
N LEU A 116 15.46 15.94 28.02
CA LEU A 116 15.10 16.13 26.62
C LEU A 116 14.02 15.13 26.16
N LEU A 117 13.13 15.63 25.34
CA LEU A 117 12.15 14.87 24.58
C LEU A 117 12.62 14.70 23.14
N ALA A 118 12.44 13.52 22.58
CA ALA A 118 12.48 13.33 21.13
C ALA A 118 11.20 13.93 20.54
N LEU A 119 11.34 14.86 19.63
CA LEU A 119 10.23 15.56 18.99
C LEU A 119 10.16 15.17 17.53
N GLU A 120 8.98 14.72 17.09
CA GLU A 120 8.66 14.63 15.69
C GLU A 120 7.50 15.58 15.37
N ALA A 121 7.73 16.49 14.43
CA ALA A 121 6.71 17.40 13.95
C ALA A 121 6.23 16.94 12.56
N THR A 122 4.93 16.74 12.43
CA THR A 122 4.31 16.27 11.20
C THR A 122 2.93 16.88 11.00
N SER A 123 2.50 16.97 9.75
CA SER A 123 1.14 17.45 9.43
C SER A 123 0.05 16.40 9.60
N ASP A 124 0.41 15.11 9.76
CA ASP A 124 -0.56 14.01 9.95
C ASP A 124 0.10 12.83 10.68
N THR A 125 -0.16 12.72 11.99
CA THR A 125 0.39 11.65 12.82
C THR A 125 -0.23 10.28 12.53
N SER A 126 -1.41 10.21 11.91
CA SER A 126 -2.02 8.92 11.54
C SER A 126 -1.24 8.19 10.44
N ARG A 127 -0.44 8.94 9.68
CA ARG A 127 0.43 8.42 8.62
C ARG A 127 1.86 8.12 9.08
N ASN A 128 2.17 8.38 10.34
CA ASN A 128 3.49 8.05 10.88
C ASN A 128 3.70 6.53 10.95
N THR A 129 4.88 6.07 10.53
CA THR A 129 5.21 4.64 10.45
C THR A 129 5.11 3.91 11.78
N LEU A 130 5.40 4.55 12.90
CA LEU A 130 5.28 3.95 14.23
C LEU A 130 3.82 3.67 14.61
N PHE A 131 2.87 4.49 14.16
CA PHE A 131 1.44 4.25 14.38
C PHE A 131 0.88 3.24 13.37
N THR A 132 1.25 3.34 12.10
CA THR A 132 0.73 2.44 11.05
C THR A 132 1.25 1.02 11.19
N SER A 133 2.47 0.83 11.70
CA SER A 133 3.03 -0.50 12.01
C SER A 133 2.54 -1.09 13.34
N GLY A 134 1.76 -0.34 14.12
CA GLY A 134 1.25 -0.79 15.42
C GLY A 134 2.28 -0.76 16.55
N VAL A 135 3.49 -0.24 16.33
CA VAL A 135 4.51 -0.01 17.37
C VAL A 135 3.96 0.95 18.41
N PHE A 136 3.30 2.03 17.96
CA PHE A 136 2.53 2.92 18.81
C PHE A 136 1.03 2.77 18.54
N SER A 137 0.24 2.95 19.60
CA SER A 137 -1.22 2.92 19.54
C SER A 137 -1.80 4.12 20.27
N LEU A 138 -2.69 4.85 19.64
CA LEU A 138 -3.43 5.94 20.27
C LEU A 138 -4.40 5.38 21.30
N ARG A 139 -4.26 5.78 22.57
CA ARG A 139 -5.09 5.30 23.69
C ARG A 139 -6.25 6.23 24.01
N LYS A 140 -6.01 7.55 23.93
CA LYS A 140 -7.01 8.58 24.21
C LYS A 140 -6.83 9.76 23.27
N GLY A 141 -7.92 10.46 22.96
CA GLY A 141 -7.88 11.64 22.13
C GLY A 141 -7.91 11.33 20.63
N LYS A 142 -7.26 12.16 19.84
CA LYS A 142 -7.22 12.05 18.37
C LYS A 142 -5.81 12.29 17.83
N HIS A 143 -5.54 11.75 16.65
CA HIS A 143 -4.35 12.08 15.87
C HIS A 143 -4.32 13.56 15.50
N ILE A 144 -3.12 14.11 15.34
CA ILE A 144 -2.90 15.44 14.78
C ILE A 144 -3.11 15.36 13.28
N GLY A 145 -3.96 16.23 12.74
CA GLY A 145 -4.23 16.37 11.32
C GLY A 145 -3.74 17.70 10.75
N LYS A 146 -3.86 17.88 9.44
CA LYS A 146 -3.34 19.05 8.71
C LYS A 146 -3.84 20.41 9.19
N SER A 147 -5.05 20.46 9.72
CA SER A 147 -5.66 21.70 10.23
C SER A 147 -5.37 21.99 11.69
N ASP A 148 -4.81 21.04 12.42
CA ASP A 148 -4.52 21.20 13.82
C ASP A 148 -3.33 22.16 14.02
N ARG A 149 -3.42 22.98 15.08
CA ARG A 149 -2.38 23.96 15.47
C ARG A 149 -2.16 23.89 16.95
N ASN A 150 -0.90 24.03 17.36
CA ASN A 150 -0.47 23.97 18.75
C ASN A 150 -0.95 22.68 19.43
N LYS A 151 -0.85 21.54 18.73
CA LYS A 151 -1.27 20.24 19.24
C LYS A 151 -0.07 19.34 19.47
N ILE A 152 -0.19 18.50 20.51
CA ILE A 152 0.82 17.51 20.86
C ILE A 152 0.18 16.17 21.18
N LEU A 153 0.84 15.08 20.77
CA LEU A 153 0.60 13.75 21.31
C LEU A 153 1.73 13.42 22.28
N VAL A 154 1.39 12.85 23.41
CA VAL A 154 2.34 12.46 24.45
C VAL A 154 2.21 10.99 24.78
N HIS A 155 3.32 10.36 25.20
CA HIS A 155 3.29 8.98 25.66
C HIS A 155 2.53 8.84 26.98
N GLU A 156 1.87 7.69 27.22
CA GLU A 156 1.05 7.48 28.41
C GLU A 156 1.85 7.56 29.72
N ASP A 157 3.09 7.08 29.74
CA ASP A 157 3.92 7.12 30.94
C ASP A 157 4.45 8.52 31.22
N PHE A 158 4.77 9.31 30.19
CA PHE A 158 5.06 10.73 30.34
C PHE A 158 3.84 11.49 30.87
N ALA A 159 2.66 11.19 30.35
CA ALA A 159 1.40 11.78 30.80
C ALA A 159 1.11 11.42 32.28
N LYS A 160 1.29 10.14 32.66
CA LYS A 160 1.11 9.68 34.04
C LYS A 160 2.08 10.38 35.00
N ARG A 161 3.39 10.44 34.65
CA ARG A 161 4.41 11.07 35.48
C ARG A 161 4.10 12.54 35.78
N ASN A 162 3.58 13.26 34.81
CA ASN A 162 3.28 14.68 34.89
C ASN A 162 1.80 15.01 35.14
N SER A 163 0.96 13.99 35.43
CA SER A 163 -0.49 14.11 35.67
C SER A 163 -1.25 14.80 34.54
N LEU A 164 -0.77 14.67 33.27
CA LEU A 164 -1.34 15.31 32.10
C LEU A 164 -2.62 14.63 31.63
N LYS A 165 -3.59 15.43 31.23
CA LYS A 165 -4.87 15.00 30.64
C LYS A 165 -5.04 15.59 29.24
N LEU A 166 -6.02 15.10 28.52
CA LEU A 166 -6.43 15.71 27.25
C LEU A 166 -6.80 17.18 27.47
N ASN A 167 -6.37 18.02 26.53
CA ASN A 167 -6.53 19.48 26.52
C ASN A 167 -5.62 20.27 27.49
N ASP A 168 -4.82 19.62 28.33
CA ASP A 168 -3.82 20.33 29.09
C ASP A 168 -2.79 21.00 28.18
N VAL A 169 -2.20 22.07 28.66
CA VAL A 169 -1.20 22.86 27.92
C VAL A 169 0.17 22.59 28.52
N ILE A 170 1.13 22.26 27.66
CA ILE A 170 2.52 22.07 28.01
C ILE A 170 3.42 23.01 27.23
N GLY A 171 4.41 23.59 27.89
CA GLY A 171 5.43 24.38 27.21
C GLY A 171 6.57 23.51 26.73
N LEU A 172 7.02 23.75 25.53
CA LEU A 172 8.23 23.14 24.98
C LEU A 172 9.17 24.25 24.49
N ASP A 173 10.45 24.05 24.69
CA ASP A 173 11.51 24.80 24.06
C ASP A 173 12.19 23.89 23.05
N LEU A 174 12.07 24.24 21.74
CA LEU A 174 12.60 23.42 20.65
C LEU A 174 14.08 23.76 20.45
N ILE A 175 14.88 22.71 20.32
CA ILE A 175 16.33 22.83 20.15
C ILE A 175 16.67 22.69 18.67
N GLU A 176 17.19 23.75 18.06
CA GLU A 176 17.77 23.69 16.72
C GLU A 176 19.23 23.24 16.85
N THR A 177 19.56 22.07 16.29
CA THR A 177 20.86 21.38 16.48
C THR A 177 22.07 22.26 16.12
N ASP A 178 21.88 23.20 15.18
CA ASP A 178 22.97 24.08 14.71
C ASP A 178 23.05 25.43 15.44
N LYS A 179 22.03 25.80 16.24
CA LYS A 179 21.91 27.13 16.86
C LYS A 179 21.72 27.12 18.37
N GLY A 180 21.54 25.93 18.96
CA GLY A 180 21.20 25.79 20.38
C GLY A 180 19.70 25.98 20.66
N THR A 181 19.37 26.19 21.95
CA THR A 181 17.98 26.44 22.39
C THR A 181 17.45 27.72 21.77
N SER A 182 16.28 27.67 21.14
CA SER A 182 15.55 28.88 20.83
C SER A 182 14.93 29.35 22.13
N ASP A 183 15.29 30.50 22.69
CA ASP A 183 14.72 31.03 23.93
C ASP A 183 13.18 31.30 23.85
N ILE A 184 12.49 30.70 22.90
CA ILE A 184 11.07 30.89 22.63
C ILE A 184 10.28 29.68 23.13
N LYS A 185 9.74 29.77 24.32
CA LYS A 185 8.80 28.81 24.88
C LYS A 185 7.50 28.81 24.05
N HIS A 186 7.17 27.64 23.44
CA HIS A 186 5.94 27.48 22.71
C HIS A 186 5.00 26.54 23.46
N ASN A 187 3.72 26.93 23.51
CA ASN A 187 2.69 26.16 24.22
C ASN A 187 1.94 25.24 23.27
N PHE A 188 1.88 23.96 23.62
CA PHE A 188 1.11 22.94 22.89
C PHE A 188 0.01 22.36 23.77
N ARG A 189 -1.12 22.05 23.16
CA ARG A 189 -2.27 21.43 23.83
C ARG A 189 -2.29 19.94 23.55
N VAL A 190 -2.41 19.12 24.59
CA VAL A 190 -2.49 17.65 24.49
C VAL A 190 -3.74 17.25 23.71
N ALA A 191 -3.55 16.76 22.47
CA ALA A 191 -4.59 16.27 21.58
C ALA A 191 -4.85 14.78 21.75
N GLY A 192 -3.83 14.03 22.15
CA GLY A 192 -3.95 12.60 22.36
C GLY A 192 -2.81 12.03 23.22
N ILE A 193 -3.09 10.84 23.73
CA ILE A 193 -2.15 10.06 24.55
C ILE A 193 -1.98 8.71 23.84
N PHE A 194 -0.75 8.34 23.56
CA PHE A 194 -0.40 7.09 22.91
C PHE A 194 0.44 6.19 23.83
N SER A 195 0.54 4.92 23.47
CA SER A 195 1.40 3.94 24.14
C SER A 195 2.12 3.08 23.12
N GLY A 196 3.12 2.36 23.57
CA GLY A 196 3.91 1.44 22.76
C GLY A 196 5.40 1.66 22.99
N LYS A 197 6.22 0.77 22.40
CA LYS A 197 7.66 0.83 22.59
C LYS A 197 8.36 0.59 21.25
N LYS A 198 9.12 1.60 20.79
CA LYS A 198 10.00 1.48 19.62
C LYS A 198 11.32 0.84 20.01
N GLN A 199 12.12 0.43 19.06
CA GLN A 199 13.50 0.08 19.30
C GLN A 199 14.26 1.30 19.80
N GLU A 200 14.81 1.20 21.00
CA GLU A 200 15.48 2.29 21.69
C GLU A 200 16.98 2.27 21.44
N LYS A 201 17.58 3.45 21.41
CA LYS A 201 19.01 3.63 21.45
C LYS A 201 19.42 3.91 22.92
N TYR A 202 20.62 3.53 23.29
CA TYR A 202 21.11 3.74 24.65
C TYR A 202 22.35 4.65 24.61
N THR A 203 22.13 5.90 24.18
CA THR A 203 23.22 6.90 24.08
C THR A 203 23.42 7.69 25.36
N GLY A 204 22.56 7.50 26.37
CA GLY A 204 22.56 8.22 27.63
C GLY A 204 21.64 9.42 27.64
N LEU A 205 20.92 9.70 26.55
CA LEU A 205 19.97 10.80 26.49
C LEU A 205 18.57 10.30 26.89
N SER A 206 17.82 11.15 27.60
CA SER A 206 16.41 10.84 27.93
C SER A 206 15.51 10.71 26.70
N SER A 207 15.86 11.41 25.62
CA SER A 207 15.15 11.36 24.33
C SER A 207 15.26 10.02 23.60
N ASP A 208 16.15 9.11 24.00
CA ASP A 208 16.25 7.78 23.41
C ASP A 208 15.03 6.90 23.71
N PHE A 209 14.36 7.15 24.84
CA PHE A 209 13.25 6.35 25.33
C PHE A 209 11.93 6.68 24.62
N SER A 210 11.15 5.64 24.36
CA SER A 210 9.83 5.75 23.76
C SER A 210 8.87 6.61 24.58
N GLU A 211 9.00 6.52 25.90
CA GLU A 211 8.21 7.27 26.88
C GLU A 211 8.42 8.79 26.80
N ASN A 212 9.56 9.22 26.26
CA ASN A 212 9.96 10.62 26.08
C ASN A 212 9.83 11.08 24.61
N MET A 213 9.13 10.33 23.78
CA MET A 213 8.81 10.76 22.43
C MET A 213 7.50 11.53 22.41
N VAL A 214 7.48 12.64 21.68
CA VAL A 214 6.30 13.46 21.46
C VAL A 214 6.11 13.77 19.97
N PHE A 215 4.84 13.91 19.57
CA PHE A 215 4.50 14.35 18.21
C PHE A 215 3.80 15.70 18.29
N VAL A 216 4.18 16.65 17.44
CA VAL A 216 3.57 17.97 17.37
C VAL A 216 3.13 18.29 15.93
N ASP A 217 2.24 19.26 15.76
CA ASP A 217 1.90 19.73 14.43
C ASP A 217 3.08 20.49 13.80
N TYR A 218 3.29 20.23 12.50
CA TYR A 218 4.44 20.76 11.76
C TYR A 218 4.48 22.30 11.73
N GLU A 219 3.34 22.96 11.48
CA GLU A 219 3.36 24.42 11.35
C GLU A 219 3.71 25.13 12.66
N SER A 220 3.18 24.63 13.79
CA SER A 220 3.50 25.22 15.08
C SER A 220 4.95 24.95 15.49
N SER A 221 5.51 23.80 15.13
CA SER A 221 6.93 23.51 15.37
C SER A 221 7.84 24.48 14.60
N GLN A 222 7.52 24.80 13.33
CA GLN A 222 8.32 25.74 12.55
C GLN A 222 8.23 27.16 13.10
N ARG A 223 7.05 27.59 13.58
CA ARG A 223 6.90 28.87 14.26
C ARG A 223 7.68 28.92 15.57
N ALA A 224 7.69 27.83 16.32
CA ALA A 224 8.50 27.72 17.55
C ALA A 224 10.02 27.81 17.24
N LEU A 225 10.45 27.40 16.06
CA LEU A 225 11.81 27.59 15.55
C LEU A 225 12.03 28.96 14.88
N ASN A 226 11.06 29.87 15.00
CA ASN A 226 11.08 31.20 14.37
C ASN A 226 11.23 31.14 12.83
N ARG A 227 10.60 30.15 12.20
CA ARG A 227 10.61 29.93 10.74
C ARG A 227 9.23 30.05 10.13
N ASP A 228 9.18 30.48 8.89
CA ASP A 228 7.97 30.40 8.06
C ASP A 228 7.67 28.94 7.73
N PRO A 229 6.49 28.37 8.08
CA PRO A 229 6.15 26.97 7.79
C PRO A 229 6.22 26.59 6.31
N SER A 230 6.03 27.57 5.40
CA SER A 230 6.11 27.33 3.95
C SER A 230 7.53 27.09 3.42
N LYS A 231 8.52 27.54 4.20
CA LYS A 231 9.97 27.38 3.98
C LYS A 231 10.65 26.65 5.13
N GLY A 232 9.84 25.90 5.89
CA GLY A 232 10.30 25.24 7.10
C GLY A 232 11.29 24.10 6.82
N LEU A 233 12.02 23.72 7.88
CA LEU A 233 12.95 22.62 7.85
C LEU A 233 12.23 21.27 7.92
N VAL A 234 12.73 20.31 7.16
CA VAL A 234 12.31 18.92 7.20
C VAL A 234 13.53 17.99 7.17
N ASN A 235 13.43 16.85 7.82
CA ASN A 235 14.36 15.73 7.67
C ASN A 235 13.88 14.79 6.56
N LYS A 236 12.56 14.63 6.47
CA LYS A 236 11.91 13.70 5.56
C LYS A 236 10.64 14.34 4.99
N LEU A 237 10.38 14.10 3.73
CA LEU A 237 9.13 14.50 3.08
C LEU A 237 8.42 13.24 2.59
N GLY A 238 7.30 12.92 3.22
CA GLY A 238 6.43 11.81 2.82
C GLY A 238 5.51 12.22 1.69
N LEU A 239 5.47 11.44 0.62
CA LEU A 239 4.61 11.64 -0.54
C LEU A 239 3.67 10.44 -0.64
N PHE A 240 2.36 10.67 -0.60
CA PHE A 240 1.34 9.64 -0.55
C PHE A 240 0.54 9.59 -1.87
N PRO A 241 0.87 8.68 -2.78
CA PRO A 241 0.08 8.40 -3.99
C PRO A 241 -1.20 7.62 -3.68
N ASP A 242 -2.08 7.51 -4.67
CA ASP A 242 -3.40 6.85 -4.51
C ASP A 242 -3.39 5.33 -4.75
N GLY A 243 -2.22 4.71 -4.84
CA GLY A 243 -2.09 3.26 -5.03
C GLY A 243 -0.79 2.84 -5.72
N PRO A 244 -0.59 1.54 -5.96
CA PRO A 244 0.68 0.99 -6.45
C PRO A 244 1.12 1.57 -7.79
N GLN A 245 0.20 1.62 -8.75
CA GLN A 245 0.50 2.15 -10.10
C GLN A 245 0.81 3.65 -10.06
N SER A 246 0.08 4.40 -9.23
CA SER A 246 0.33 5.82 -9.00
C SER A 246 1.67 6.05 -8.31
N THR A 247 2.11 5.14 -7.43
CA THR A 247 3.40 5.20 -6.75
C THR A 247 4.56 5.12 -7.75
N ASP A 248 4.51 4.18 -8.69
CA ASP A 248 5.55 4.04 -9.72
C ASP A 248 5.58 5.22 -10.70
N LEU A 249 4.41 5.74 -11.06
CA LEU A 249 4.30 6.93 -11.89
C LEU A 249 4.81 8.18 -11.16
N ALA A 250 4.42 8.35 -9.89
CA ALA A 250 4.88 9.43 -9.04
C ALA A 250 6.41 9.39 -8.87
N LEU A 251 6.99 8.21 -8.60
CA LEU A 251 8.43 8.02 -8.49
C LEU A 251 9.17 8.51 -9.76
N LYS A 252 8.66 8.11 -10.94
CA LYS A 252 9.25 8.52 -12.22
C LYS A 252 9.14 10.02 -12.46
N LYS A 253 8.02 10.64 -12.08
CA LYS A 253 7.79 12.09 -12.24
C LYS A 253 8.61 12.91 -11.24
N VAL A 254 8.69 12.46 -9.98
CA VAL A 254 9.50 13.12 -8.94
C VAL A 254 10.98 13.09 -9.33
N LYS A 255 11.50 11.97 -9.84
CA LYS A 255 12.90 11.88 -10.32
C LYS A 255 13.21 12.82 -11.48
N LYS A 256 12.21 13.24 -12.26
CA LYS A 256 12.39 14.19 -13.37
C LYS A 256 12.36 15.67 -12.94
N LEU A 257 12.06 15.96 -11.68
CA LEU A 257 12.12 17.33 -11.18
C LEU A 257 13.57 17.84 -11.24
N GLY A 258 13.72 19.13 -11.48
CA GLY A 258 15.02 19.82 -11.55
C GLY A 258 15.71 19.96 -10.19
N VAL A 259 15.71 18.90 -9.39
CA VAL A 259 16.36 18.82 -8.09
C VAL A 259 17.70 18.10 -8.23
N ASP A 260 18.69 18.54 -7.49
CA ASP A 260 20.00 17.87 -7.43
C ASP A 260 19.90 16.57 -6.62
N TRP A 261 19.51 15.48 -7.28
CA TRP A 261 19.35 14.15 -6.68
C TRP A 261 20.67 13.53 -6.16
N SER A 262 21.82 14.16 -6.39
CA SER A 262 23.07 13.73 -5.75
C SER A 262 23.04 13.93 -4.24
N LYS A 263 22.27 14.92 -3.76
CA LYS A 263 22.14 15.32 -2.36
C LYS A 263 20.98 14.65 -1.63
N TYR A 264 20.02 14.08 -2.36
CA TYR A 264 18.79 13.52 -1.79
C TYR A 264 18.62 12.04 -2.14
N SER A 265 18.00 11.30 -1.24
CA SER A 265 17.48 9.96 -1.48
C SER A 265 16.00 10.04 -1.74
N LEU A 266 15.51 9.30 -2.73
CA LEU A 266 14.09 9.09 -3.02
C LEU A 266 13.81 7.60 -2.95
N GLU A 267 13.12 7.18 -1.92
CA GLU A 267 12.86 5.78 -1.59
C GLU A 267 11.38 5.49 -1.56
N LYS A 268 11.00 4.24 -1.82
CA LYS A 268 9.67 3.74 -1.52
C LYS A 268 9.67 3.29 -0.06
N ASP A 269 8.75 3.84 0.73
CA ASP A 269 8.55 3.45 2.12
C ASP A 269 7.56 2.27 2.17
N THR A 270 8.05 1.09 1.77
CA THR A 270 7.27 -0.16 1.71
C THR A 270 7.73 -1.19 2.75
N ASN A 271 8.73 -0.86 3.54
CA ASN A 271 9.48 -1.81 4.39
C ASN A 271 8.59 -2.67 5.31
N ALA A 272 7.47 -2.14 5.81
CA ALA A 272 6.57 -2.89 6.69
C ALA A 272 5.76 -3.99 5.97
N PHE A 273 5.70 -3.95 4.63
CA PHE A 273 4.85 -4.84 3.81
C PHE A 273 5.57 -5.46 2.62
N GLU A 274 6.87 -5.21 2.49
CA GLU A 274 7.67 -5.70 1.37
C GLU A 274 7.58 -7.22 1.25
N GLU A 275 7.69 -7.93 2.36
CA GLU A 275 7.60 -9.39 2.43
C GLU A 275 6.20 -9.91 2.01
N SER A 276 5.14 -9.20 2.40
CA SER A 276 3.77 -9.51 1.99
C SER A 276 3.52 -9.22 0.51
N LEU A 277 4.07 -8.12 -0.01
CA LEU A 277 3.97 -7.76 -1.43
C LEU A 277 4.77 -8.72 -2.31
N GLU A 278 5.96 -9.14 -1.88
CA GLU A 278 6.77 -10.13 -2.57
C GLU A 278 6.05 -11.48 -2.64
N SER A 279 5.46 -11.94 -1.53
CA SER A 279 4.63 -13.14 -1.48
C SER A 279 3.44 -13.07 -2.44
N LEU A 280 2.73 -11.93 -2.48
CA LEU A 280 1.62 -11.73 -3.42
C LEU A 280 2.08 -11.73 -4.88
N SER A 281 3.23 -11.13 -5.18
CA SER A 281 3.79 -11.13 -6.53
C SER A 281 4.16 -12.54 -6.98
N GLY A 282 4.71 -13.35 -6.08
CA GLY A 282 4.98 -14.79 -6.30
C GLY A 282 3.70 -15.57 -6.62
N ILE A 283 2.65 -15.38 -5.83
CA ILE A 283 1.35 -16.01 -6.07
C ILE A 283 0.79 -15.61 -7.45
N LYS A 284 0.83 -14.34 -7.82
CA LYS A 284 0.38 -13.85 -9.14
C LYS A 284 1.16 -14.50 -10.27
N GLN A 285 2.46 -14.68 -10.13
CA GLN A 285 3.29 -15.34 -11.13
C GLN A 285 2.88 -16.81 -11.31
N ILE A 286 2.68 -17.55 -10.21
CA ILE A 286 2.23 -18.94 -10.23
C ILE A 286 0.86 -19.04 -10.93
N ILE A 287 -0.10 -18.19 -10.55
CA ILE A 287 -1.45 -18.18 -11.15
C ILE A 287 -1.37 -17.90 -12.67
N ARG A 288 -0.50 -16.99 -13.09
CA ARG A 288 -0.30 -16.68 -14.51
C ARG A 288 0.21 -17.89 -15.28
N ILE A 289 1.20 -18.59 -14.74
CA ILE A 289 1.74 -19.82 -15.33
C ILE A 289 0.66 -20.89 -15.40
N MET A 290 -0.11 -21.09 -14.32
CA MET A 290 -1.24 -22.03 -14.30
C MET A 290 -2.29 -21.67 -15.34
N THR A 291 -2.64 -20.41 -15.49
CA THR A 291 -3.62 -19.94 -16.49
C THR A 291 -3.17 -20.28 -17.91
N TYR A 292 -1.91 -20.00 -18.26
CA TYR A 292 -1.38 -20.37 -19.57
C TYR A 292 -1.31 -21.88 -19.78
N SER A 293 -0.95 -22.65 -18.76
CA SER A 293 -0.91 -24.13 -18.83
C SER A 293 -2.29 -24.72 -19.05
N ILE A 294 -3.31 -24.23 -18.35
CA ILE A 294 -4.70 -24.66 -18.49
C ILE A 294 -5.23 -24.27 -19.89
N MET A 295 -4.90 -23.09 -20.37
CA MET A 295 -5.29 -22.62 -21.70
C MET A 295 -4.70 -23.49 -22.80
N LEU A 296 -3.40 -23.80 -22.71
CA LEU A 296 -2.73 -24.69 -23.67
C LEU A 296 -3.27 -26.11 -23.58
N GLY A 297 -3.39 -26.69 -22.39
CA GLY A 297 -3.95 -28.01 -22.17
C GLY A 297 -5.40 -28.12 -22.66
N GLY A 298 -6.22 -27.10 -22.38
CA GLY A 298 -7.60 -27.01 -22.87
C GLY A 298 -7.68 -27.02 -24.39
N ILE A 299 -6.83 -26.25 -25.07
CA ILE A 299 -6.76 -26.24 -26.55
C ILE A 299 -6.40 -27.64 -27.09
N VAL A 300 -5.41 -28.31 -26.50
CA VAL A 300 -4.99 -29.65 -26.91
C VAL A 300 -6.13 -30.66 -26.74
N VAL A 301 -6.77 -30.68 -25.56
CA VAL A 301 -7.88 -31.60 -25.28
C VAL A 301 -9.05 -31.34 -26.19
N LEU A 302 -9.47 -30.10 -26.41
CA LEU A 302 -10.54 -29.75 -27.32
C LEU A 302 -10.19 -30.14 -28.76
N SER A 303 -8.95 -29.93 -29.20
CA SER A 303 -8.49 -30.36 -30.54
C SER A 303 -8.59 -31.88 -30.75
N LEU A 304 -8.16 -32.66 -29.75
CA LEU A 304 -8.25 -34.13 -29.79
C LEU A 304 -9.70 -34.61 -29.87
N ILE A 305 -10.60 -34.00 -29.09
CA ILE A 305 -12.03 -34.32 -29.12
C ILE A 305 -12.62 -34.00 -30.48
N LEU A 306 -12.26 -32.86 -31.09
CA LEU A 306 -12.71 -32.48 -32.41
C LEU A 306 -12.22 -33.46 -33.48
N ILE A 307 -10.95 -33.87 -33.40
CA ILE A 307 -10.39 -34.88 -34.33
C ILE A 307 -11.16 -36.20 -34.23
N LEU A 308 -11.42 -36.68 -33.01
CA LEU A 308 -12.21 -37.89 -32.78
C LEU A 308 -13.63 -37.74 -33.33
N TRP A 309 -14.26 -36.59 -33.13
CA TRP A 309 -15.59 -36.29 -33.66
C TRP A 309 -15.64 -36.27 -35.17
N MET A 310 -14.66 -35.65 -35.81
CA MET A 310 -14.55 -35.61 -37.27
C MET A 310 -14.35 -37.03 -37.83
N ARG A 311 -13.52 -37.84 -37.17
CA ARG A 311 -13.27 -39.22 -37.61
C ARG A 311 -14.54 -40.09 -37.64
N GLU A 312 -15.42 -39.94 -36.67
CA GLU A 312 -16.68 -40.67 -36.63
C GLU A 312 -17.71 -40.17 -37.67
N ARG A 313 -17.54 -38.98 -38.21
CA ARG A 313 -18.42 -38.35 -39.20
C ARG A 313 -17.90 -38.37 -40.62
N VAL A 314 -16.80 -39.05 -40.86
CA VAL A 314 -16.20 -39.11 -42.21
C VAL A 314 -17.24 -39.53 -43.27
N TYR A 315 -18.12 -40.51 -42.95
CA TYR A 315 -19.17 -40.94 -43.84
C TYR A 315 -20.23 -39.86 -44.08
N GLU A 316 -20.69 -39.18 -43.08
CA GLU A 316 -21.66 -38.07 -43.21
C GLU A 316 -21.04 -36.90 -44.01
N ILE A 317 -19.76 -36.59 -43.77
CA ILE A 317 -19.00 -35.56 -44.49
C ILE A 317 -18.91 -35.96 -46.00
N GLY A 318 -18.64 -37.23 -46.28
CA GLY A 318 -18.62 -37.75 -47.65
C GLY A 318 -19.95 -37.55 -48.37
N ILE A 319 -21.07 -37.86 -47.72
CA ILE A 319 -22.42 -37.65 -48.29
C ILE A 319 -22.66 -36.14 -48.50
N LEU A 320 -22.32 -35.28 -47.58
CA LEU A 320 -22.50 -33.82 -47.70
C LEU A 320 -21.67 -33.26 -48.86
N LEU A 321 -20.46 -33.76 -49.05
CA LEU A 321 -19.60 -33.38 -50.18
C LEU A 321 -20.16 -33.85 -51.49
N SER A 322 -20.73 -35.12 -51.61
CA SER A 322 -21.31 -35.62 -52.77
C SER A 322 -22.59 -34.92 -53.21
N ILE A 323 -23.33 -34.33 -52.32
CA ILE A 323 -24.50 -33.46 -52.58
C ILE A 323 -24.06 -32.03 -52.97
N GLY A 324 -22.72 -31.73 -53.01
CA GLY A 324 -22.20 -30.46 -53.49
C GLY A 324 -22.00 -29.40 -52.37
N MET A 325 -22.05 -29.78 -51.10
CA MET A 325 -21.71 -28.83 -50.00
C MET A 325 -20.23 -28.51 -50.03
N THR A 326 -19.91 -27.24 -49.91
CA THR A 326 -18.52 -26.78 -49.83
C THR A 326 -17.88 -27.13 -48.47
N LYS A 327 -16.57 -27.40 -48.47
CA LYS A 327 -15.80 -27.69 -47.23
C LYS A 327 -15.99 -26.63 -46.17
N ALA A 328 -16.03 -25.35 -46.58
CA ALA A 328 -16.22 -24.23 -45.66
C ALA A 328 -17.59 -24.27 -44.93
N ARG A 329 -18.66 -24.70 -45.63
CA ARG A 329 -19.98 -24.87 -45.03
C ARG A 329 -20.02 -26.00 -44.00
N ILE A 330 -19.29 -27.08 -44.26
CA ILE A 330 -19.18 -28.23 -43.34
C ILE A 330 -18.44 -27.83 -42.10
N VAL A 331 -17.28 -27.15 -42.21
CA VAL A 331 -16.52 -26.62 -41.09
C VAL A 331 -17.35 -25.59 -40.27
N GLY A 332 -18.05 -24.70 -40.98
CA GLY A 332 -18.95 -23.75 -40.32
C GLY A 332 -20.07 -24.40 -39.50
N GLN A 333 -20.59 -25.56 -39.96
CA GLN A 333 -21.56 -26.31 -39.17
C GLN A 333 -20.95 -26.87 -37.88
N PHE A 334 -19.73 -27.42 -37.90
CA PHE A 334 -19.04 -27.90 -36.71
C PHE A 334 -18.74 -26.79 -35.70
N ILE A 335 -18.29 -25.64 -36.20
CA ILE A 335 -18.08 -24.47 -35.33
C ILE A 335 -19.39 -24.06 -34.64
N LEU A 336 -20.49 -24.07 -35.37
CA LEU A 336 -21.82 -23.72 -34.87
C LEU A 336 -22.32 -24.73 -33.83
N GLU A 337 -22.04 -26.01 -33.98
CA GLU A 337 -22.33 -27.06 -32.99
C GLU A 337 -21.55 -26.84 -31.69
N LEU A 338 -20.24 -26.48 -31.79
CA LEU A 338 -19.42 -26.15 -30.60
C LEU A 338 -19.94 -24.91 -29.90
N LEU A 339 -20.30 -23.85 -30.64
CA LEU A 339 -20.87 -22.64 -30.06
C LEU A 339 -22.19 -22.93 -29.32
N LEU A 340 -23.04 -23.77 -29.85
CA LEU A 340 -24.29 -24.20 -29.21
C LEU A 340 -24.05 -24.95 -27.89
N ILE A 341 -22.94 -25.67 -27.76
CA ILE A 341 -22.56 -26.36 -26.53
C ILE A 341 -21.85 -25.41 -25.53
N SER A 342 -21.07 -24.48 -26.05
CA SER A 342 -20.29 -23.53 -25.18
C SER A 342 -21.18 -22.49 -24.50
N ILE A 343 -22.25 -22.02 -25.14
CA ILE A 343 -23.17 -21.04 -24.57
C ILE A 343 -23.81 -21.54 -23.24
N PRO A 344 -24.43 -22.74 -23.19
CA PRO A 344 -24.94 -23.28 -21.93
C PRO A 344 -23.84 -23.49 -20.85
N ALA A 345 -22.61 -23.84 -21.26
CA ALA A 345 -21.50 -24.00 -20.34
C ALA A 345 -21.10 -22.65 -19.70
N MET A 346 -21.06 -21.58 -20.49
CA MET A 346 -20.81 -20.23 -19.97
C MET A 346 -21.95 -19.74 -19.06
N LEU A 347 -23.20 -19.96 -19.43
CA LEU A 347 -24.34 -19.58 -18.61
C LEU A 347 -24.38 -20.35 -17.28
N TYR A 348 -24.01 -21.61 -17.28
CA TYR A 348 -23.89 -22.40 -16.05
C TYR A 348 -22.82 -21.86 -15.12
N LEU A 349 -21.67 -21.45 -15.65
CA LEU A 349 -20.59 -20.83 -14.88
C LEU A 349 -21.02 -19.48 -14.30
N SER A 350 -21.68 -18.63 -15.07
CA SER A 350 -22.16 -17.33 -14.60
C SER A 350 -23.24 -17.48 -13.50
N TYR A 351 -24.05 -18.52 -13.57
CA TYR A 351 -25.02 -18.83 -12.52
C TYR A 351 -24.35 -19.27 -11.21
N LEU A 352 -23.30 -20.09 -11.29
CA LEU A 352 -22.50 -20.48 -10.12
C LEU A 352 -21.84 -19.28 -9.44
N GLU A 353 -21.40 -18.27 -10.23
CA GLU A 353 -20.80 -17.05 -9.71
C GLU A 353 -21.77 -16.21 -8.87
N ILE A 354 -23.03 -16.14 -9.27
CA ILE A 354 -24.07 -15.36 -8.56
C ILE A 354 -24.51 -16.06 -7.27
N SER A 355 -24.31 -17.37 -7.16
CA SER A 355 -24.74 -18.20 -6.03
C SER A 355 -23.68 -18.31 -4.92
N TRP A 356 -22.48 -17.77 -5.13
CA TRP A 356 -21.37 -17.68 -4.16
C TRP A 356 -21.00 -16.22 -3.89
#